data_ab41d0f6f471cffef75b46cdfff0e161
#
_entry.id   ab41d0f6f471cffef75b46cdfff0e161
#
_cell.length_a   1.000
_cell.length_b   1.000
_cell.length_c   1.000
_cell.angle_alpha   90.00
_cell.angle_beta   90.00
_cell.angle_gamma   90.00
#
_symmetry.space_group_name_H-M   'P 1'
#
loop_
_entity.id
_entity.type
_entity.pdbx_description
1 polymer ?
#
loop_
_entity_poly.entity_id
_entity_poly.type
_entity_poly.pdbx_seq_one_letter_code
_entity_poly.pdbx_strand_id
1 'polypeptide(L)'
;VDTQKVDITSTNDARQKIQKQEIDGAVLNAEEKKLRFAVHASIKKVTEDCDRFSFNTAISSIMEMVNAIYAYKEKTDSADYHRGLIAEALENLVVLLSPFVPHIAFEMWEKMGRDEDLAVYPWPAYDESALKVSEVEIVLQINGKIRDKMMISPDLTPEQMKETALKSEKVQELIAGREMVKCIAVPKKLINIVVKG
;
A
#
# COMPACT_ATOMS: atom_id res chain seq x y z
N VAL A 1 25.81 -22.58 -36.57
CA VAL A 1 25.11 -22.74 -35.29
C VAL A 1 24.41 -21.42 -35.02
N ASP A 2 23.12 -21.42 -35.34
CA ASP A 2 22.25 -20.26 -35.25
C ASP A 2 21.92 -20.03 -33.77
N THR A 3 22.55 -19.07 -33.16
CA THR A 3 22.22 -18.65 -31.79
C THR A 3 20.99 -17.76 -31.89
N GLN A 4 19.81 -18.35 -31.77
CA GLN A 4 18.58 -17.57 -31.54
C GLN A 4 18.81 -16.70 -30.32
N LYS A 5 18.99 -15.39 -30.52
CA LYS A 5 18.86 -14.40 -29.46
C LYS A 5 17.41 -14.48 -28.96
N VAL A 6 17.21 -15.15 -27.81
CA VAL A 6 15.95 -15.08 -27.12
C VAL A 6 15.73 -13.60 -26.77
N ASP A 7 14.64 -13.04 -27.24
CA ASP A 7 14.30 -11.65 -26.96
C ASP A 7 13.88 -11.52 -25.48
N ILE A 8 14.88 -11.21 -24.66
CA ILE A 8 14.76 -11.12 -23.18
C ILE A 8 13.73 -10.07 -22.79
N THR A 9 13.59 -8.99 -23.58
CA THR A 9 12.64 -7.92 -23.33
C THR A 9 11.19 -8.42 -23.38
N SER A 10 10.88 -9.28 -24.36
CA SER A 10 9.53 -9.85 -24.52
C SER A 10 9.16 -10.82 -23.39
N THR A 11 10.14 -11.51 -22.82
CA THR A 11 9.93 -12.47 -21.73
C THR A 11 9.65 -11.76 -20.40
N ASN A 12 10.34 -10.64 -20.13
CA ASN A 12 10.13 -9.83 -18.93
C ASN A 12 8.80 -9.11 -18.95
N ASP A 13 8.43 -8.52 -20.08
CA ASP A 13 7.10 -7.92 -20.27
C ASP A 13 5.97 -8.94 -20.07
N ALA A 14 6.17 -10.18 -20.54
CA ALA A 14 5.20 -11.25 -20.35
C ALA A 14 5.08 -11.66 -18.88
N ARG A 15 6.21 -11.80 -18.15
CA ARG A 15 6.21 -12.13 -16.70
C ARG A 15 5.56 -11.03 -15.87
N GLN A 16 5.91 -9.76 -16.10
CA GLN A 16 5.27 -8.62 -15.41
C GLN A 16 3.77 -8.55 -15.68
N LYS A 17 3.33 -8.82 -16.92
CA LYS A 17 1.91 -8.87 -17.28
C LYS A 17 1.17 -10.01 -16.58
N ILE A 18 1.77 -11.20 -16.52
CA ILE A 18 1.17 -12.36 -15.83
C ILE A 18 1.06 -12.06 -14.33
N GLN A 19 2.11 -11.57 -13.71
CA GLN A 19 2.15 -11.23 -12.29
C GLN A 19 1.14 -10.13 -11.94
N LYS A 20 1.04 -9.11 -12.80
CA LYS A 20 0.03 -8.06 -12.67
C LYS A 20 -1.39 -8.61 -12.82
N GLN A 21 -1.64 -9.51 -13.78
CA GLN A 21 -2.96 -10.15 -13.95
C GLN A 21 -3.34 -11.02 -12.75
N GLU A 22 -2.40 -11.74 -12.16
CA GLU A 22 -2.65 -12.53 -10.94
C GLU A 22 -3.06 -11.65 -9.76
N ILE A 23 -2.39 -10.51 -9.58
CA ILE A 23 -2.70 -9.56 -8.51
C ILE A 23 -4.00 -8.82 -8.78
N ASP A 24 -4.22 -8.34 -10.00
CA ASP A 24 -5.42 -7.58 -10.38
C ASP A 24 -6.70 -8.44 -10.39
N GLY A 25 -6.57 -9.75 -10.64
CA GLY A 25 -7.67 -10.71 -10.57
C GLY A 25 -7.96 -11.24 -9.16
N ALA A 26 -7.08 -11.03 -8.20
CA ALA A 26 -7.22 -11.52 -6.84
C ALA A 26 -8.03 -10.56 -5.97
N VAL A 27 -8.86 -11.14 -5.09
CA VAL A 27 -9.52 -10.36 -4.03
C VAL A 27 -8.52 -10.14 -2.90
N LEU A 28 -7.77 -9.04 -2.96
CA LEU A 28 -6.78 -8.69 -1.94
C LEU A 28 -7.44 -8.37 -0.60
N ASN A 29 -6.90 -8.93 0.48
CA ASN A 29 -7.29 -8.58 1.84
C ASN A 29 -6.74 -7.20 2.27
N ALA A 30 -7.07 -6.75 3.48
CA ALA A 30 -6.69 -5.41 3.96
C ALA A 30 -5.16 -5.22 4.08
N GLU A 31 -4.42 -6.23 4.53
CA GLU A 31 -2.95 -6.15 4.67
C GLU A 31 -2.26 -6.23 3.31
N GLU A 32 -2.76 -7.04 2.39
CA GLU A 32 -2.29 -7.10 0.99
C GLU A 32 -2.49 -5.77 0.25
N LYS A 33 -3.65 -5.14 0.42
CA LYS A 33 -3.92 -3.80 -0.13
C LYS A 33 -2.96 -2.75 0.43
N LYS A 34 -2.64 -2.82 1.73
CA LYS A 34 -1.66 -1.91 2.36
C LYS A 34 -0.26 -2.11 1.79
N LEU A 35 0.17 -3.36 1.61
CA LEU A 35 1.46 -3.65 1.02
C LEU A 35 1.51 -3.15 -0.43
N ARG A 36 0.52 -3.47 -1.24
CA ARG A 36 0.44 -3.00 -2.64
C ARG A 36 0.46 -1.48 -2.73
N PHE A 37 -0.31 -0.80 -1.88
CA PHE A 37 -0.27 0.66 -1.80
C PHE A 37 1.14 1.17 -1.48
N ALA A 38 1.82 0.61 -0.48
CA ALA A 38 3.16 1.03 -0.09
C ALA A 38 4.17 0.83 -1.22
N VAL A 39 4.12 -0.28 -1.96
CA VAL A 39 4.97 -0.56 -3.12
C VAL A 39 4.80 0.52 -4.18
N HIS A 40 3.58 0.75 -4.65
CA HIS A 40 3.32 1.71 -5.73
C HIS A 40 3.51 3.17 -5.31
N ALA A 41 3.24 3.50 -4.05
CA ALA A 41 3.55 4.82 -3.48
C ALA A 41 5.06 5.07 -3.46
N SER A 42 5.85 4.05 -3.10
CA SER A 42 7.31 4.15 -3.11
C SER A 42 7.86 4.27 -4.53
N ILE A 43 7.37 3.49 -5.50
CA ILE A 43 7.78 3.61 -6.91
C ILE A 43 7.55 5.06 -7.38
N LYS A 44 6.34 5.58 -7.19
CA LYS A 44 6.01 6.96 -7.58
C LYS A 44 6.93 7.97 -6.91
N LYS A 45 7.07 7.90 -5.59
CA LYS A 45 7.84 8.84 -4.79
C LYS A 45 9.32 8.81 -5.14
N VAL A 46 9.93 7.63 -5.25
CA VAL A 46 11.34 7.48 -5.60
C VAL A 46 11.61 7.99 -7.01
N THR A 47 10.73 7.72 -7.97
CA THR A 47 10.85 8.24 -9.34
C THR A 47 10.87 9.76 -9.35
N GLU A 48 9.88 10.40 -8.71
CA GLU A 48 9.79 11.86 -8.62
C GLU A 48 10.98 12.49 -7.87
N ASP A 49 11.47 11.84 -6.83
CA ASP A 49 12.60 12.32 -6.04
C ASP A 49 13.94 12.18 -6.77
N CYS A 50 14.12 11.11 -7.54
CA CYS A 50 15.30 10.95 -8.41
C CYS A 50 15.36 12.05 -9.48
N ASP A 51 14.24 12.37 -10.12
CA ASP A 51 14.15 13.46 -11.12
C ASP A 51 14.51 14.82 -10.53
N ARG A 52 14.30 15.02 -9.22
CA ARG A 52 14.60 16.26 -8.49
C ARG A 52 15.90 16.21 -7.70
N PHE A 53 16.68 15.12 -7.82
CA PHE A 53 17.88 14.87 -7.03
C PHE A 53 17.65 14.90 -5.50
N SER A 54 16.45 14.57 -5.06
CA SER A 54 16.04 14.52 -3.64
C SER A 54 16.32 13.14 -3.04
N PHE A 55 17.56 12.69 -3.08
CA PHE A 55 17.94 11.31 -2.73
C PHE A 55 17.62 10.92 -1.29
N ASN A 56 17.66 11.85 -0.33
CA ASN A 56 17.34 11.55 1.07
C ASN A 56 15.88 11.12 1.24
N THR A 57 14.95 11.78 0.55
CA THR A 57 13.52 11.45 0.60
C THR A 57 13.23 10.18 -0.21
N ALA A 58 13.94 9.95 -1.31
CA ALA A 58 13.87 8.69 -2.05
C ALA A 58 14.27 7.50 -1.16
N ILE A 59 15.40 7.58 -0.47
CA ILE A 59 15.87 6.54 0.45
C ILE A 59 14.86 6.33 1.60
N SER A 60 14.31 7.42 2.17
CA SER A 60 13.29 7.31 3.22
C SER A 60 12.06 6.55 2.73
N SER A 61 11.61 6.80 1.49
CA SER A 61 10.48 6.07 0.89
C SER A 61 10.79 4.58 0.66
N ILE A 62 12.03 4.25 0.27
CA ILE A 62 12.46 2.84 0.17
C ILE A 62 12.44 2.18 1.55
N MET A 63 12.87 2.87 2.61
CA MET A 63 12.81 2.35 3.98
C MET A 63 11.36 2.13 4.43
N GLU A 64 10.43 3.02 4.09
CA GLU A 64 9.00 2.84 4.35
C GLU A 64 8.45 1.60 3.63
N MET A 65 8.86 1.35 2.40
CA MET A 65 8.50 0.14 1.66
C MET A 65 9.02 -1.13 2.34
N VAL A 66 10.28 -1.13 2.78
CA VAL A 66 10.86 -2.25 3.55
C VAL A 66 10.06 -2.52 4.83
N ASN A 67 9.71 -1.46 5.58
CA ASN A 67 8.89 -1.58 6.78
C ASN A 67 7.49 -2.15 6.47
N ALA A 68 6.88 -1.77 5.35
CA ALA A 68 5.59 -2.33 4.92
C ALA A 68 5.68 -3.83 4.59
N ILE A 69 6.77 -4.28 3.96
CA ILE A 69 7.03 -5.70 3.70
C ILE A 69 7.18 -6.47 5.03
N TYR A 70 7.93 -5.94 5.99
CA TYR A 70 8.07 -6.56 7.31
C TYR A 70 6.73 -6.62 8.06
N ALA A 71 5.97 -5.52 8.07
CA ALA A 71 4.66 -5.46 8.72
C ALA A 71 3.67 -6.49 8.12
N TYR A 72 3.70 -6.69 6.81
CA TYR A 72 2.92 -7.73 6.15
C TYR A 72 3.33 -9.13 6.61
N LYS A 73 4.63 -9.41 6.68
CA LYS A 73 5.17 -10.69 7.16
C LYS A 73 4.82 -11.00 8.62
N GLU A 74 4.80 -10.00 9.48
CA GLU A 74 4.47 -10.16 10.89
C GLU A 74 2.98 -10.45 11.13
N LYS A 75 2.11 -9.93 10.26
CA LYS A 75 0.65 -10.02 10.42
C LYS A 75 0.01 -11.17 9.64
N THR A 76 0.76 -11.81 8.77
CA THR A 76 0.27 -12.87 7.90
C THR A 76 1.11 -14.13 8.11
N ASP A 77 0.46 -15.29 8.26
CA ASP A 77 1.17 -16.55 8.32
C ASP A 77 1.84 -16.86 6.98
N SER A 78 3.02 -17.46 7.01
CA SER A 78 3.80 -17.76 5.79
C SER A 78 3.07 -18.65 4.79
N ALA A 79 2.12 -19.47 5.26
CA ALA A 79 1.26 -20.30 4.42
C ALA A 79 0.25 -19.46 3.61
N ASP A 80 -0.14 -18.30 4.14
CA ASP A 80 -1.18 -17.42 3.59
C ASP A 80 -0.58 -16.25 2.80
N TYR A 81 0.74 -16.22 2.59
CA TYR A 81 1.38 -15.16 1.81
C TYR A 81 0.89 -15.15 0.36
N HIS A 82 0.47 -13.99 -0.10
CA HIS A 82 0.24 -13.76 -1.53
C HIS A 82 1.59 -13.67 -2.26
N ARG A 83 2.03 -14.80 -2.81
CA ARG A 83 3.37 -14.96 -3.40
C ARG A 83 3.65 -13.95 -4.53
N GLY A 84 2.67 -13.71 -5.39
CA GLY A 84 2.79 -12.74 -6.48
C GLY A 84 3.05 -11.32 -5.97
N LEU A 85 2.31 -10.90 -4.94
CA LEU A 85 2.47 -9.59 -4.32
C LEU A 85 3.83 -9.41 -3.63
N ILE A 86 4.32 -10.44 -2.93
CA ILE A 86 5.66 -10.40 -2.32
C ILE A 86 6.74 -10.36 -3.40
N ALA A 87 6.60 -11.15 -4.46
CA ALA A 87 7.54 -11.16 -5.57
C ALA A 87 7.61 -9.79 -6.26
N GLU A 88 6.46 -9.15 -6.51
CA GLU A 88 6.37 -7.79 -7.02
C GLU A 88 7.06 -6.79 -6.07
N ALA A 89 6.78 -6.88 -4.77
CA ALA A 89 7.36 -5.98 -3.78
C ALA A 89 8.89 -6.10 -3.73
N LEU A 90 9.43 -7.31 -3.71
CA LEU A 90 10.87 -7.55 -3.65
C LEU A 90 11.57 -7.14 -4.95
N GLU A 91 11.00 -7.44 -6.11
CA GLU A 91 11.53 -7.03 -7.40
C GLU A 91 11.63 -5.52 -7.52
N ASN A 92 10.53 -4.81 -7.24
CA ASN A 92 10.52 -3.35 -7.26
C ASN A 92 11.48 -2.76 -6.22
N LEU A 93 11.58 -3.33 -5.01
CA LEU A 93 12.52 -2.90 -4.00
C LEU A 93 13.96 -2.94 -4.51
N VAL A 94 14.37 -4.04 -5.14
CA VAL A 94 15.75 -4.20 -5.65
C VAL A 94 16.02 -3.22 -6.78
N VAL A 95 15.09 -3.04 -7.70
CA VAL A 95 15.23 -2.07 -8.80
C VAL A 95 15.34 -0.64 -8.25
N LEU A 96 14.49 -0.26 -7.29
CA LEU A 96 14.56 1.07 -6.65
C LEU A 96 15.86 1.30 -5.87
N LEU A 97 16.46 0.24 -5.30
CA LEU A 97 17.74 0.32 -4.58
C LEU A 97 18.95 0.47 -5.52
N SER A 98 18.86 -0.02 -6.75
CA SER A 98 20.01 -0.13 -7.65
C SER A 98 20.78 1.18 -7.88
N PRO A 99 20.16 2.37 -7.98
CA PRO A 99 20.90 3.62 -8.15
C PRO A 99 21.66 4.08 -6.89
N PHE A 100 21.24 3.62 -5.71
CA PHE A 100 21.79 4.07 -4.43
C PHE A 100 22.85 3.11 -3.89
N VAL A 101 22.60 1.81 -4.01
CA VAL A 101 23.47 0.75 -3.45
C VAL A 101 23.63 -0.39 -4.48
N PRO A 102 24.26 -0.13 -5.62
CA PRO A 102 24.28 -1.06 -6.76
C PRO A 102 24.81 -2.46 -6.39
N HIS A 103 25.90 -2.56 -5.65
CA HIS A 103 26.50 -3.85 -5.33
C HIS A 103 25.55 -4.76 -4.52
N ILE A 104 24.84 -4.20 -3.53
CA ILE A 104 23.87 -4.96 -2.76
C ILE A 104 22.66 -5.32 -3.64
N ALA A 105 22.20 -4.40 -4.48
CA ALA A 105 21.08 -4.64 -5.37
C ALA A 105 21.38 -5.77 -6.36
N PHE A 106 22.57 -5.80 -6.97
CA PHE A 106 23.00 -6.89 -7.86
C PHE A 106 23.05 -8.25 -7.14
N GLU A 107 23.63 -8.30 -5.95
CA GLU A 107 23.68 -9.53 -5.14
C GLU A 107 22.27 -10.04 -4.77
N MET A 108 21.36 -9.13 -4.42
CA MET A 108 19.96 -9.48 -4.17
C MET A 108 19.25 -9.99 -5.43
N TRP A 109 19.52 -9.37 -6.57
CA TRP A 109 18.95 -9.74 -7.87
C TRP A 109 19.34 -11.16 -8.28
N GLU A 110 20.63 -11.50 -8.16
CA GLU A 110 21.14 -12.86 -8.35
C GLU A 110 20.46 -13.88 -7.41
N LYS A 111 20.37 -13.54 -6.11
CA LYS A 111 19.73 -14.43 -5.12
C LYS A 111 18.23 -14.64 -5.37
N MET A 112 17.58 -13.71 -6.07
CA MET A 112 16.20 -13.88 -6.53
C MET A 112 16.10 -14.79 -7.77
N GLY A 113 17.23 -15.30 -8.28
CA GLY A 113 17.27 -16.17 -9.47
C GLY A 113 16.96 -15.42 -10.75
N ARG A 114 17.32 -14.14 -10.82
CA ARG A 114 17.17 -13.31 -12.01
C ARG A 114 18.43 -13.37 -12.85
N ASP A 115 18.29 -13.74 -14.12
CA ASP A 115 19.40 -13.86 -15.08
C ASP A 115 19.60 -12.56 -15.89
N GLU A 116 18.64 -11.64 -15.82
CA GLU A 116 18.68 -10.38 -16.54
C GLU A 116 19.63 -9.39 -15.85
N ASP A 117 20.34 -8.60 -16.64
CA ASP A 117 21.20 -7.55 -16.10
C ASP A 117 20.39 -6.42 -15.47
N LEU A 118 20.50 -6.24 -14.16
CA LEU A 118 19.80 -5.21 -13.40
C LEU A 118 20.11 -3.79 -13.91
N ALA A 119 21.31 -3.56 -14.46
CA ALA A 119 21.69 -2.23 -14.94
C ALA A 119 20.87 -1.74 -16.13
N VAL A 120 20.30 -2.65 -16.91
CA VAL A 120 19.45 -2.36 -18.07
C VAL A 120 17.99 -2.80 -17.86
N TYR A 121 17.68 -3.26 -16.66
CA TYR A 121 16.31 -3.65 -16.32
C TYR A 121 15.39 -2.43 -16.31
N PRO A 122 14.14 -2.54 -16.84
CA PRO A 122 13.23 -1.42 -16.91
C PRO A 122 12.91 -0.82 -15.56
N TRP A 123 12.92 0.51 -15.48
CA TRP A 123 12.46 1.19 -14.28
C TRP A 123 10.96 0.93 -14.05
N PRO A 124 10.53 0.64 -12.81
CA PRO A 124 9.17 0.23 -12.54
C PRO A 124 8.17 1.38 -12.72
N ALA A 125 7.02 1.08 -13.30
CA ALA A 125 5.90 1.98 -13.37
C ALA A 125 4.95 1.73 -12.19
N TYR A 126 4.46 2.80 -11.56
CA TYR A 126 3.44 2.66 -10.52
C TYR A 126 2.04 2.51 -11.13
N ASP A 127 1.17 1.79 -10.40
CA ASP A 127 -0.23 1.64 -10.75
C ASP A 127 -1.08 2.63 -9.94
N GLU A 128 -1.76 3.55 -10.62
CA GLU A 128 -2.64 4.52 -9.97
C GLU A 128 -3.83 3.86 -9.25
N SER A 129 -4.27 2.69 -9.70
CA SER A 129 -5.35 1.96 -9.04
C SER A 129 -4.93 1.44 -7.67
N ALA A 130 -3.66 1.05 -7.52
CA ALA A 130 -3.08 0.63 -6.25
C ALA A 130 -2.93 1.79 -5.26
N LEU A 131 -2.83 3.03 -5.76
CA LEU A 131 -2.74 4.23 -4.94
C LEU A 131 -4.09 4.73 -4.44
N LYS A 132 -5.19 4.18 -4.93
CA LYS A 132 -6.52 4.49 -4.39
C LYS A 132 -6.64 3.85 -3.03
N VAL A 133 -6.60 4.67 -1.98
CA VAL A 133 -6.84 4.23 -0.61
C VAL A 133 -8.29 3.80 -0.53
N SER A 134 -8.53 2.49 -0.41
CA SER A 134 -9.89 1.96 -0.32
C SER A 134 -10.55 2.28 1.01
N GLU A 135 -9.76 2.50 2.06
CA GLU A 135 -10.25 2.80 3.39
C GLU A 135 -9.26 3.70 4.16
N VAL A 136 -9.78 4.64 4.93
CA VAL A 136 -9.02 5.53 5.81
C VAL A 136 -9.47 5.28 7.26
N GLU A 137 -8.51 5.10 8.15
CA GLU A 137 -8.80 5.04 9.58
C GLU A 137 -9.18 6.44 10.07
N ILE A 138 -10.39 6.58 10.60
CA ILE A 138 -10.86 7.78 11.26
C ILE A 138 -11.05 7.55 12.76
N VAL A 139 -10.83 8.60 13.52
CA VAL A 139 -11.00 8.57 14.97
C VAL A 139 -12.46 8.89 15.32
N LEU A 140 -13.08 8.00 16.10
CA LEU A 140 -14.41 8.24 16.67
C LEU A 140 -14.28 8.89 18.06
N GLN A 141 -14.91 10.04 18.22
CA GLN A 141 -14.95 10.76 19.50
C GLN A 141 -16.38 10.87 20.00
N ILE A 142 -16.53 10.79 21.32
CA ILE A 142 -17.77 11.12 22.03
C ILE A 142 -17.45 12.21 23.04
N ASN A 143 -18.13 13.35 22.94
CA ASN A 143 -17.87 14.55 23.74
C ASN A 143 -16.38 14.95 23.74
N GLY A 144 -15.72 14.86 22.57
CA GLY A 144 -14.32 15.20 22.41
C GLY A 144 -13.30 14.16 22.91
N LYS A 145 -13.74 13.06 23.51
CA LYS A 145 -12.85 11.97 23.97
C LYS A 145 -12.83 10.85 22.94
N ILE A 146 -11.64 10.40 22.58
CA ILE A 146 -11.44 9.24 21.68
C ILE A 146 -12.05 8.00 22.33
N ARG A 147 -12.89 7.29 21.60
CA ARG A 147 -13.54 6.07 22.05
C ARG A 147 -13.26 4.86 21.17
N ASP A 148 -13.12 5.07 19.87
CA ASP A 148 -12.85 4.00 18.94
C ASP A 148 -12.16 4.54 17.65
N LYS A 149 -11.77 3.64 16.77
CA LYS A 149 -11.26 3.92 15.43
C LYS A 149 -12.08 3.11 14.43
N MET A 150 -12.40 3.71 13.30
CA MET A 150 -13.24 3.11 12.28
C MET A 150 -12.58 3.25 10.92
N MET A 151 -12.63 2.18 10.13
CA MET A 151 -12.20 2.20 8.73
C MET A 151 -13.38 2.63 7.87
N ILE A 152 -13.20 3.68 7.07
CA ILE A 152 -14.22 4.18 6.14
C ILE A 152 -13.61 4.49 4.78
N SER A 153 -14.43 4.44 3.73
CA SER A 153 -13.99 4.90 2.42
C SER A 153 -13.63 6.39 2.44
N PRO A 154 -12.48 6.79 1.86
CA PRO A 154 -12.05 8.19 1.79
C PRO A 154 -12.95 9.07 0.94
N ASP A 155 -13.81 8.44 0.10
CA ASP A 155 -14.70 9.13 -0.83
C ASP A 155 -16.08 9.42 -0.22
N LEU A 156 -16.31 9.01 1.04
CA LEU A 156 -17.57 9.30 1.72
C LEU A 156 -17.73 10.79 2.00
N THR A 157 -18.92 11.31 1.71
CA THR A 157 -19.30 12.66 2.12
C THR A 157 -19.42 12.74 3.64
N PRO A 158 -19.33 13.93 4.25
CA PRO A 158 -19.52 14.09 5.70
C PRO A 158 -20.83 13.51 6.20
N GLU A 159 -21.91 13.57 5.40
CA GLU A 159 -23.22 13.00 5.72
C GLU A 159 -23.17 11.47 5.75
N GLN A 160 -22.58 10.86 4.73
CA GLN A 160 -22.38 9.40 4.64
C GLN A 160 -21.46 8.88 5.75
N MET A 161 -20.42 9.63 6.12
CA MET A 161 -19.56 9.29 7.26
C MET A 161 -20.36 9.23 8.57
N LYS A 162 -21.22 10.22 8.82
CA LYS A 162 -22.10 10.25 10.00
C LYS A 162 -23.03 9.04 10.03
N GLU A 163 -23.66 8.76 8.90
CA GLU A 163 -24.60 7.64 8.75
C GLU A 163 -23.90 6.29 9.01
N THR A 164 -22.71 6.09 8.44
CA THR A 164 -21.91 4.88 8.63
C THR A 164 -21.50 4.72 10.09
N ALA A 165 -21.06 5.81 10.75
CA ALA A 165 -20.70 5.77 12.16
C ALA A 165 -21.88 5.42 13.05
N LEU A 166 -23.06 5.99 12.79
CA LEU A 166 -24.26 5.75 13.59
C LEU A 166 -24.83 4.33 13.43
N LYS A 167 -24.51 3.65 12.32
CA LYS A 167 -24.89 2.24 12.09
C LYS A 167 -23.98 1.25 12.81
N SER A 168 -22.82 1.68 13.30
CA SER A 168 -21.90 0.82 14.04
C SER A 168 -22.47 0.42 15.39
N GLU A 169 -22.49 -0.88 15.68
CA GLU A 169 -22.98 -1.44 16.97
C GLU A 169 -22.26 -0.81 18.16
N LYS A 170 -20.92 -0.66 18.08
CA LYS A 170 -20.11 -0.01 19.11
C LYS A 170 -20.54 1.45 19.37
N VAL A 171 -20.89 2.18 18.33
CA VAL A 171 -21.36 3.57 18.48
C VAL A 171 -22.71 3.58 19.15
N GLN A 172 -23.61 2.67 18.76
CA GLN A 172 -24.94 2.55 19.37
C GLN A 172 -24.86 2.19 20.85
N GLU A 173 -23.96 1.27 21.23
CA GLU A 173 -23.71 0.94 22.63
C GLU A 173 -23.17 2.15 23.43
N LEU A 174 -22.25 2.90 22.86
CA LEU A 174 -21.63 4.06 23.50
C LEU A 174 -22.59 5.25 23.64
N ILE A 175 -23.62 5.31 22.81
CA ILE A 175 -24.66 6.36 22.83
C ILE A 175 -25.91 5.88 23.59
N ALA A 176 -26.03 4.58 23.89
CA ALA A 176 -27.22 3.99 24.49
C ALA A 176 -27.74 4.79 25.69
N GLY A 177 -28.98 5.21 25.59
CA GLY A 177 -29.66 5.98 26.64
C GLY A 177 -29.33 7.47 26.72
N ARG A 178 -28.58 8.02 25.75
CA ARG A 178 -28.23 9.45 25.70
C ARG A 178 -28.81 10.12 24.48
N GLU A 179 -29.27 11.35 24.63
CA GLU A 179 -29.77 12.16 23.52
C GLU A 179 -28.59 12.74 22.71
N MET A 180 -28.53 12.43 21.40
CA MET A 180 -27.54 13.01 20.53
C MET A 180 -27.86 14.46 20.21
N VAL A 181 -26.98 15.38 20.59
CA VAL A 181 -27.13 16.82 20.35
C VAL A 181 -26.56 17.21 18.97
N LYS A 182 -25.40 16.70 18.62
CA LYS A 182 -24.68 17.05 17.39
C LYS A 182 -23.73 15.96 16.95
N CYS A 183 -23.60 15.76 15.62
CA CYS A 183 -22.59 14.91 15.03
C CYS A 183 -21.76 15.72 14.02
N ILE A 184 -20.47 15.81 14.25
CA ILE A 184 -19.51 16.56 13.43
C ILE A 184 -18.59 15.55 12.75
N ALA A 185 -18.59 15.50 11.43
CA ALA A 185 -17.65 14.71 10.65
C ALA A 185 -16.62 15.63 9.98
N VAL A 186 -15.34 15.33 10.20
CA VAL A 186 -14.22 15.96 9.48
C VAL A 186 -13.68 14.94 8.50
N PRO A 187 -13.77 15.19 7.18
CA PRO A 187 -13.33 14.25 6.16
C PRO A 187 -11.91 13.73 6.41
N LYS A 188 -11.73 12.42 6.28
CA LYS A 188 -10.44 11.71 6.42
C LYS A 188 -9.74 11.88 7.78
N LYS A 189 -10.41 12.37 8.81
CA LYS A 189 -9.79 12.61 10.14
C LYS A 189 -10.57 12.03 11.29
N LEU A 190 -11.75 12.53 11.55
CA LEU A 190 -12.50 12.14 12.74
C LEU A 190 -14.01 12.35 12.59
N ILE A 191 -14.75 11.63 13.41
CA ILE A 191 -16.17 11.89 13.70
C ILE A 191 -16.30 12.16 15.20
N ASN A 192 -16.91 13.29 15.57
CA ASN A 192 -17.21 13.63 16.95
C ASN A 192 -18.72 13.68 17.17
N ILE A 193 -19.21 12.81 18.05
CA ILE A 193 -20.61 12.72 18.45
C ILE A 193 -20.75 13.39 19.81
N VAL A 194 -21.58 14.41 19.87
CA VAL A 194 -21.90 15.12 21.13
C VAL A 194 -23.22 14.57 21.65
N VAL A 195 -23.18 14.00 22.82
CA VAL A 195 -24.36 13.48 23.54
C VAL A 195 -24.58 14.26 24.82
N LYS A 196 -25.88 14.43 25.20
CA LYS A 196 -26.27 15.04 26.46
C LYS A 196 -25.98 14.04 27.59
N GLY A 197 -25.30 14.51 28.64
CA GLY A 197 -25.01 13.71 29.83
C GLY A 197 -26.26 13.45 30.68
#